data_dea64cc950d0e536935ddb82bd6206ab
#
_entry.id   dea64cc950d0e536935ddb82bd6206ab
#
_cell.length_a   1.000
_cell.length_b   1.000
_cell.length_c   1.000
_cell.angle_alpha   90.00
_cell.angle_beta   90.00
_cell.angle_gamma   90.00
#
_symmetry.space_group_name_H-M   'P 1'
#
loop_
_entity.id
_entity.type
_entity.pdbx_description
1 polymer ?
#
loop_
_entity_poly.entity_id
_entity_poly.type
_entity_poly.pdbx_seq_one_letter_code
_entity_poly.pdbx_strand_id
1 'polypeptide(L)'
;ADIRDSVDEFVKAINQSQIIMFPGGFSAGDEPEGSAKFFATAFRNAKMTEAVSRLLSERDGLALGICNGFQALIKLGLVPYGQIQAQSADSPTLTYNTINRHISKMVYTKVVTNKSPWLQQAKLGATYCNPASHGEGRFVAPKEWLDKLFANGQVATQYVNEAGEPTMDEEWNVNGSY
;
A
#
# COMPACT_ATOMS: atom_id res chain seq x y z
N ALA A 1 -10.37 -4.92 29.12
CA ALA A 1 -9.64 -5.90 28.30
C ALA A 1 -8.16 -5.60 28.42
N ASP A 2 -7.34 -6.59 28.71
CA ASP A 2 -5.88 -6.46 28.71
C ASP A 2 -5.41 -6.38 27.25
N ILE A 3 -4.32 -5.66 26.99
CA ILE A 3 -3.70 -5.57 25.66
C ILE A 3 -3.35 -6.97 25.12
N ARG A 4 -2.98 -7.90 26.01
CA ARG A 4 -2.69 -9.29 25.64
C ARG A 4 -3.91 -10.00 25.10
N ASP A 5 -5.06 -9.83 25.74
CA ASP A 5 -6.33 -10.44 25.29
C ASP A 5 -6.71 -9.92 23.91
N SER A 6 -6.53 -8.63 23.67
CA SER A 6 -6.81 -8.02 22.36
C SER A 6 -5.88 -8.57 21.27
N VAL A 7 -4.58 -8.74 21.54
CA VAL A 7 -3.64 -9.34 20.57
C VAL A 7 -4.03 -10.78 20.26
N ASP A 8 -4.39 -11.58 21.25
CA ASP A 8 -4.77 -12.98 21.04
C ASP A 8 -6.09 -13.10 20.25
N GLU A 9 -7.04 -12.20 20.46
CA GLU A 9 -8.27 -12.11 19.65
C GLU A 9 -7.98 -11.74 18.20
N PHE A 10 -7.10 -10.76 17.94
CA PHE A 10 -6.67 -10.41 16.59
C PHE A 10 -5.96 -11.57 15.89
N VAL A 11 -5.03 -12.24 16.57
CA VAL A 11 -4.33 -13.42 16.05
C VAL A 11 -5.31 -14.52 15.69
N LYS A 12 -6.31 -14.79 16.54
CA LYS A 12 -7.37 -15.76 16.26
C LYS A 12 -8.18 -15.37 15.01
N ALA A 13 -8.55 -14.09 14.89
CA ALA A 13 -9.28 -13.59 13.73
C ALA A 13 -8.46 -13.73 12.43
N ILE A 14 -7.18 -13.37 12.45
CA ILE A 14 -6.28 -13.54 11.30
C ILE A 14 -6.15 -15.01 10.91
N ASN A 15 -5.98 -15.90 11.88
CA ASN A 15 -5.85 -17.33 11.63
C ASN A 15 -7.11 -17.99 11.04
N GLN A 16 -8.27 -17.37 11.19
CA GLN A 16 -9.53 -17.83 10.62
C GLN A 16 -9.91 -17.13 9.30
N SER A 17 -9.17 -16.07 8.93
CA SER A 17 -9.45 -15.26 7.76
C SER A 17 -8.64 -15.72 6.54
N GLN A 18 -9.14 -15.44 5.35
CA GLN A 18 -8.45 -15.62 4.07
C GLN A 18 -7.90 -14.30 3.52
N ILE A 19 -8.47 -13.20 3.97
CA ILE A 19 -8.08 -11.86 3.56
C ILE A 19 -7.93 -10.99 4.80
N ILE A 20 -6.85 -10.20 4.82
CA ILE A 20 -6.66 -9.11 5.79
C ILE A 20 -6.77 -7.77 5.07
N MET A 21 -7.58 -6.86 5.60
CA MET A 21 -7.74 -5.53 5.04
C MET A 21 -7.29 -4.47 6.04
N PHE A 22 -6.43 -3.58 5.59
CA PHE A 22 -6.03 -2.36 6.29
C PHE A 22 -6.82 -1.20 5.69
N PRO A 23 -7.84 -0.68 6.38
CA PRO A 23 -8.70 0.38 5.85
C PRO A 23 -7.99 1.72 5.81
N GLY A 24 -8.57 2.64 5.06
CA GLY A 24 -8.19 4.05 5.07
C GLY A 24 -8.77 4.80 6.28
N GLY A 25 -8.54 6.10 6.30
CA GLY A 25 -8.97 7.01 7.34
C GLY A 25 -7.80 7.55 8.15
N PHE A 26 -8.11 8.36 9.16
CA PHE A 26 -7.12 8.92 10.07
C PHE A 26 -7.20 8.20 11.41
N SER A 27 -6.07 7.67 11.88
CA SER A 27 -5.97 7.03 13.20
C SER A 27 -5.45 8.03 14.24
N ALA A 28 -5.96 7.95 15.45
CA ALA A 28 -5.39 8.69 16.58
C ALA A 28 -3.91 8.30 16.75
N GLY A 29 -3.02 9.30 16.78
CA GLY A 29 -1.57 9.10 16.92
C GLY A 29 -0.81 8.96 15.60
N ASP A 30 -1.45 9.14 14.45
CA ASP A 30 -0.75 9.24 13.15
C ASP A 30 0.01 10.56 13.02
N GLU A 31 -0.47 11.64 13.63
CA GLU A 31 0.17 12.93 13.73
C GLU A 31 1.18 12.99 14.91
N PRO A 32 2.30 13.76 14.79
CA PRO A 32 2.78 14.53 13.64
C PRO A 32 3.73 13.73 12.73
N GLU A 33 4.07 12.51 13.04
CA GLU A 33 5.18 11.77 12.42
C GLU A 33 4.75 10.76 11.36
N GLY A 34 3.60 10.93 10.78
CA GLY A 34 3.18 10.19 9.63
C GLY A 34 2.14 9.12 9.88
N SER A 35 1.48 8.82 8.80
CA SER A 35 0.31 7.95 8.71
C SER A 35 0.62 6.49 9.04
N ALA A 36 -0.40 5.76 9.43
CA ALA A 36 -0.36 4.33 9.73
C ALA A 36 0.54 3.90 10.91
N LYS A 37 0.95 4.83 11.77
CA LYS A 37 1.80 4.52 12.94
C LYS A 37 1.15 3.50 13.87
N PHE A 38 -0.14 3.59 14.09
CA PHE A 38 -0.90 2.64 14.90
C PHE A 38 -0.82 1.21 14.34
N PHE A 39 -1.15 1.03 13.07
CA PHE A 39 -1.05 -0.26 12.40
C PHE A 39 0.37 -0.81 12.43
N ALA A 40 1.36 0.02 12.09
CA ALA A 40 2.75 -0.39 12.08
C ALA A 40 3.22 -0.87 13.46
N THR A 41 2.81 -0.21 14.53
CA THR A 41 3.17 -0.60 15.90
C THR A 41 2.48 -1.90 16.31
N ALA A 42 1.17 -2.01 16.08
CA ALA A 42 0.40 -3.19 16.46
C ALA A 42 0.87 -4.46 15.73
N PHE A 43 1.09 -4.39 14.43
CA PHE A 43 1.45 -5.54 13.61
C PHE A 43 2.93 -5.96 13.69
N ARG A 44 3.79 -5.17 14.36
CA ARG A 44 5.15 -5.58 14.72
C ARG A 44 5.21 -6.47 15.95
N ASN A 45 4.11 -6.69 16.65
CA ASN A 45 4.03 -7.70 17.69
C ASN A 45 4.34 -9.10 17.08
N ALA A 46 5.18 -9.90 17.74
CA ALA A 46 5.65 -11.17 17.21
C ALA A 46 4.51 -12.15 16.84
N LYS A 47 3.48 -12.25 17.66
CA LYS A 47 2.31 -13.10 17.38
C LYS A 47 1.52 -12.62 16.16
N MET A 48 1.35 -11.30 16.01
CA MET A 48 0.69 -10.71 14.86
C MET A 48 1.49 -10.91 13.58
N THR A 49 2.80 -10.68 13.64
CA THR A 49 3.73 -10.91 12.53
C THR A 49 3.68 -12.37 12.06
N GLU A 50 3.69 -13.32 12.99
CA GLU A 50 3.59 -14.74 12.67
C GLU A 50 2.25 -15.08 12.01
N ALA A 51 1.14 -14.60 12.55
CA ALA A 51 -0.19 -14.85 11.99
C ALA A 51 -0.34 -14.31 10.56
N VAL A 52 0.17 -13.10 10.29
CA VAL A 52 0.19 -12.51 8.94
C VAL A 52 1.10 -13.31 8.01
N SER A 53 2.28 -13.72 8.46
CA SER A 53 3.19 -14.54 7.67
C SER A 53 2.54 -15.86 7.25
N ARG A 54 1.87 -16.55 8.17
CA ARG A 54 1.13 -17.78 7.88
C ARG A 54 -0.02 -17.57 6.90
N LEU A 55 -0.76 -16.47 7.07
CA LEU A 55 -1.84 -16.11 6.15
C LEU A 55 -1.32 -15.99 4.71
N LEU A 56 -0.23 -15.25 4.51
CA LEU A 56 0.26 -14.89 3.18
C LEU A 56 1.12 -15.98 2.54
N SER A 57 1.96 -16.69 3.31
CA SER A 57 2.94 -17.64 2.75
C SER A 57 2.53 -19.12 2.85
N GLU A 58 1.69 -19.49 3.82
CA GLU A 58 1.31 -20.90 4.02
C GLU A 58 -0.14 -21.18 3.59
N ARG A 59 -1.04 -20.20 3.74
CA ARG A 59 -2.47 -20.39 3.47
C ARG A 59 -2.96 -19.70 2.19
N ASP A 60 -2.05 -19.18 1.37
CA ASP A 60 -2.35 -18.50 0.11
C ASP A 60 -3.37 -17.36 0.26
N GLY A 61 -3.31 -16.68 1.40
CA GLY A 61 -4.20 -15.56 1.72
C GLY A 61 -3.79 -14.26 1.06
N LEU A 62 -4.64 -13.26 1.18
CA LEU A 62 -4.45 -11.95 0.57
C LEU A 62 -4.41 -10.82 1.60
N ALA A 63 -3.70 -9.75 1.26
CA ALA A 63 -3.72 -8.49 2.00
C ALA A 63 -4.14 -7.34 1.08
N LEU A 64 -4.96 -6.43 1.58
CA LEU A 64 -5.38 -5.22 0.90
C LEU A 64 -5.15 -4.01 1.81
N GLY A 65 -4.51 -2.97 1.30
CA GLY A 65 -4.34 -1.70 2.01
C GLY A 65 -4.91 -0.54 1.20
N ILE A 66 -5.80 0.23 1.81
CA ILE A 66 -6.44 1.38 1.17
C ILE A 66 -6.01 2.66 1.89
N CYS A 67 -5.46 3.64 1.15
CA CYS A 67 -5.04 4.94 1.66
C CYS A 67 -4.08 4.80 2.86
N ASN A 68 -4.49 5.15 4.09
CA ASN A 68 -3.71 4.92 5.31
C ASN A 68 -3.31 3.45 5.50
N GLY A 69 -4.17 2.52 5.10
CA GLY A 69 -3.84 1.09 5.10
C GLY A 69 -2.74 0.72 4.10
N PHE A 70 -2.66 1.38 2.94
CA PHE A 70 -1.53 1.20 2.01
C PHE A 70 -0.23 1.74 2.60
N GLN A 71 -0.29 2.88 3.29
CA GLN A 71 0.85 3.39 4.05
C GLN A 71 1.32 2.40 5.12
N ALA A 72 0.37 1.70 5.78
CA ALA A 72 0.69 0.63 6.72
C ALA A 72 1.42 -0.55 6.06
N LEU A 73 0.95 -1.01 4.89
CA LEU A 73 1.62 -2.08 4.14
C LEU A 73 3.07 -1.72 3.81
N ILE A 74 3.32 -0.49 3.38
CA ILE A 74 4.67 0.02 3.09
C ILE A 74 5.52 0.06 4.36
N LYS A 75 5.02 0.67 5.45
CA LYS A 75 5.77 0.79 6.73
C LYS A 75 6.07 -0.56 7.38
N LEU A 76 5.21 -1.53 7.19
CA LEU A 76 5.41 -2.90 7.68
C LEU A 76 6.36 -3.73 6.79
N GLY A 77 6.64 -3.29 5.57
CA GLY A 77 7.44 -4.03 4.60
C GLY A 77 6.64 -5.07 3.81
N LEU A 78 5.33 -5.22 4.07
CA LEU A 78 4.46 -6.12 3.29
C LEU A 78 4.46 -5.74 1.81
N VAL A 79 4.57 -4.47 1.50
CA VAL A 79 4.88 -3.96 0.17
C VAL A 79 6.23 -3.23 0.27
N PRO A 80 7.22 -3.57 -0.55
CA PRO A 80 7.22 -4.53 -1.65
C PRO A 80 7.72 -5.94 -1.29
N TYR A 81 8.08 -6.22 -0.04
CA TYR A 81 8.83 -7.43 0.33
C TYR A 81 7.94 -8.69 0.49
N GLY A 82 6.63 -8.53 0.67
CA GLY A 82 5.70 -9.64 0.90
C GLY A 82 5.73 -10.21 2.31
N GLN A 83 6.46 -9.59 3.22
CA GLN A 83 6.57 -10.00 4.64
C GLN A 83 6.76 -8.77 5.54
N ILE A 84 6.41 -8.91 6.81
CA ILE A 84 6.67 -7.88 7.81
C ILE A 84 8.16 -7.87 8.14
N GLN A 85 8.83 -6.77 7.82
CA GLN A 85 10.24 -6.56 8.09
C GLN A 85 10.57 -5.08 8.28
N ALA A 86 11.71 -4.79 8.86
CA ALA A 86 12.20 -3.42 8.99
C ALA A 86 12.53 -2.83 7.62
N GLN A 87 12.23 -1.55 7.45
CA GLN A 87 12.67 -0.78 6.29
C GLN A 87 14.14 -0.38 6.46
N SER A 88 14.87 -0.32 5.35
CA SER A 88 16.20 0.28 5.22
C SER A 88 16.09 1.71 4.67
N ALA A 89 17.22 2.44 4.64
CA ALA A 89 17.26 3.78 4.06
C ALA A 89 16.85 3.82 2.58
N ASP A 90 17.09 2.73 1.85
CA ASP A 90 16.78 2.61 0.41
C ASP A 90 15.43 1.92 0.14
N SER A 91 14.68 1.58 1.18
CA SER A 91 13.36 0.96 0.99
C SER A 91 12.38 1.92 0.34
N PRO A 92 11.53 1.43 -0.57
CA PRO A 92 10.40 2.21 -1.07
C PRO A 92 9.55 2.76 0.07
N THR A 93 9.07 3.98 -0.07
CA THR A 93 8.25 4.65 0.93
C THR A 93 7.15 5.49 0.32
N LEU A 94 6.17 5.89 1.15
CA LEU A 94 5.20 6.92 0.82
C LEU A 94 5.54 8.21 1.57
N THR A 95 5.42 9.33 0.88
CA THR A 95 5.70 10.66 1.43
C THR A 95 4.67 11.68 0.95
N TYR A 96 4.84 12.94 1.33
CA TYR A 96 3.97 14.04 0.94
C TYR A 96 3.88 14.19 -0.57
N ASN A 97 2.69 14.53 -1.04
CA ASN A 97 2.45 14.93 -2.42
C ASN A 97 3.41 16.07 -2.81
N THR A 98 3.82 16.12 -4.07
CA THR A 98 4.70 17.20 -4.57
C THR A 98 4.15 18.60 -4.30
N ILE A 99 2.84 18.76 -4.30
CA ILE A 99 2.16 20.02 -4.00
C ILE A 99 2.10 20.37 -2.50
N ASN A 100 2.67 19.54 -1.62
CA ASN A 100 2.71 19.72 -0.16
C ASN A 100 1.33 19.98 0.50
N ARG A 101 0.28 19.42 -0.06
CA ARG A 101 -1.08 19.52 0.49
C ARG A 101 -1.94 18.33 0.11
N HIS A 102 -3.06 18.20 0.78
CA HIS A 102 -4.10 17.26 0.42
C HIS A 102 -4.64 17.54 -0.98
N ILE A 103 -4.82 16.49 -1.76
CA ILE A 103 -5.49 16.52 -3.07
C ILE A 103 -6.75 15.67 -3.00
N SER A 104 -7.82 16.15 -3.62
CA SER A 104 -9.05 15.38 -3.85
C SER A 104 -9.49 15.62 -5.29
N LYS A 105 -9.27 14.62 -6.14
CA LYS A 105 -9.47 14.76 -7.59
C LYS A 105 -9.74 13.39 -8.21
N MET A 106 -10.49 13.38 -9.31
CA MET A 106 -10.56 12.22 -10.20
C MET A 106 -9.26 12.10 -10.98
N VAL A 107 -8.70 10.91 -11.03
CA VAL A 107 -7.43 10.62 -11.72
C VAL A 107 -7.60 9.43 -12.65
N TYR A 108 -6.79 9.40 -13.71
CA TYR A 108 -6.73 8.26 -14.61
C TYR A 108 -5.55 7.36 -14.24
N THR A 109 -5.82 6.08 -14.11
CA THR A 109 -4.82 5.06 -13.85
C THR A 109 -4.92 3.95 -14.89
N LYS A 110 -3.78 3.51 -15.40
CA LYS A 110 -3.66 2.44 -16.38
C LYS A 110 -3.14 1.17 -15.73
N VAL A 111 -3.78 0.05 -16.00
CA VAL A 111 -3.31 -1.26 -15.52
C VAL A 111 -2.06 -1.66 -16.28
N VAL A 112 -0.92 -1.74 -15.59
CA VAL A 112 0.38 -2.10 -16.18
C VAL A 112 0.75 -3.56 -15.94
N THR A 113 0.12 -4.21 -14.96
CA THR A 113 0.20 -5.66 -14.74
C THR A 113 -1.08 -6.17 -14.09
N ASN A 114 -1.46 -7.39 -14.41
CA ASN A 114 -2.55 -8.11 -13.75
C ASN A 114 -2.05 -9.34 -12.98
N LYS A 115 -0.78 -9.34 -12.59
CA LYS A 115 -0.15 -10.41 -11.83
C LYS A 115 -0.76 -10.59 -10.45
N SER A 116 -1.17 -9.49 -9.80
CA SER A 116 -1.83 -9.56 -8.50
C SER A 116 -3.19 -10.23 -8.59
N PRO A 117 -3.55 -11.14 -7.65
CA PRO A 117 -4.89 -11.71 -7.55
C PRO A 117 -6.02 -10.66 -7.57
N TRP A 118 -5.77 -9.48 -7.02
CA TRP A 118 -6.72 -8.35 -7.03
C TRP A 118 -7.03 -7.82 -8.44
N LEU A 119 -6.15 -8.06 -9.40
CA LEU A 119 -6.25 -7.52 -10.76
C LEU A 119 -6.40 -8.58 -11.84
N GLN A 120 -6.61 -9.85 -11.50
CA GLN A 120 -6.75 -10.95 -12.47
C GLN A 120 -7.88 -10.73 -13.47
N GLN A 121 -8.94 -10.04 -13.08
CA GLN A 121 -10.07 -9.70 -13.95
C GLN A 121 -9.88 -8.37 -14.69
N ALA A 122 -8.83 -7.61 -14.37
CA ALA A 122 -8.55 -6.34 -15.02
C ALA A 122 -7.88 -6.57 -16.38
N LYS A 123 -8.36 -5.85 -17.39
CA LYS A 123 -7.75 -5.89 -18.72
C LYS A 123 -6.42 -5.13 -18.70
N LEU A 124 -5.33 -5.79 -19.09
CA LEU A 124 -4.01 -5.17 -19.22
C LEU A 124 -4.08 -3.98 -20.19
N GLY A 125 -3.51 -2.85 -19.80
CA GLY A 125 -3.54 -1.61 -20.56
C GLY A 125 -4.85 -0.82 -20.47
N ALA A 126 -5.88 -1.32 -19.79
CA ALA A 126 -7.11 -0.56 -19.59
C ALA A 126 -6.86 0.63 -18.65
N THR A 127 -7.51 1.74 -18.96
CA THR A 127 -7.49 2.97 -18.16
C THR A 127 -8.81 3.11 -17.38
N TYR A 128 -8.70 3.43 -16.12
CA TYR A 128 -9.83 3.65 -15.22
C TYR A 128 -9.73 5.05 -14.60
N CYS A 129 -10.89 5.68 -14.43
CA CYS A 129 -11.00 6.95 -13.71
C CYS A 129 -11.41 6.66 -12.27
N ASN A 130 -10.56 7.03 -11.31
CA ASN A 130 -10.76 6.75 -9.90
C ASN A 130 -10.61 8.02 -9.05
N PRO A 131 -11.32 8.13 -7.91
CA PRO A 131 -11.09 9.21 -6.98
C PRO A 131 -9.76 9.01 -6.23
N ALA A 132 -8.94 10.05 -6.17
CA ALA A 132 -7.77 10.13 -5.31
C ALA A 132 -8.05 11.19 -4.21
N SER A 133 -7.80 10.83 -2.95
CA SER A 133 -7.96 11.73 -1.81
C SER A 133 -6.91 11.41 -0.75
N HIS A 134 -5.82 12.17 -0.74
CA HIS A 134 -4.69 11.96 0.16
C HIS A 134 -3.75 13.17 0.21
N GLY A 135 -2.97 13.27 1.30
CA GLY A 135 -1.87 14.24 1.45
C GLY A 135 -0.48 13.60 1.31
N GLU A 136 -0.40 12.29 1.57
CA GLU A 136 0.83 11.49 1.61
C GLU A 136 0.71 10.25 0.72
N GLY A 137 0.45 10.44 -0.56
CA GLY A 137 0.28 9.36 -1.53
C GLY A 137 1.45 9.18 -2.50
N ARG A 138 2.51 9.98 -2.36
CA ARG A 138 3.67 9.92 -3.25
C ARG A 138 4.53 8.71 -2.95
N PHE A 139 4.55 7.76 -3.87
CA PHE A 139 5.47 6.61 -3.83
C PHE A 139 6.86 7.05 -4.31
N VAL A 140 7.87 6.80 -3.49
CA VAL A 140 9.27 7.14 -3.77
C VAL A 140 10.14 5.92 -3.55
N ALA A 141 11.02 5.66 -4.51
CA ALA A 141 12.02 4.62 -4.42
C ALA A 141 13.25 4.99 -5.28
N PRO A 142 14.46 4.49 -4.92
CA PRO A 142 15.61 4.57 -5.81
C PRO A 142 15.31 3.93 -7.17
N LYS A 143 15.98 4.43 -8.23
CA LYS A 143 15.75 3.94 -9.59
C LYS A 143 15.88 2.42 -9.72
N GLU A 144 16.88 1.83 -9.07
CA GLU A 144 17.09 0.38 -9.07
C GLU A 144 15.88 -0.39 -8.51
N TRP A 145 15.22 0.16 -7.49
CA TRP A 145 13.99 -0.40 -6.94
C TRP A 145 12.82 -0.26 -7.91
N LEU A 146 12.67 0.89 -8.56
CA LEU A 146 11.63 1.11 -9.56
C LEU A 146 11.78 0.12 -10.71
N ASP A 147 12.97 0.00 -11.28
CA ASP A 147 13.26 -0.94 -12.37
C ASP A 147 12.91 -2.39 -11.96
N LYS A 148 13.28 -2.78 -10.75
CA LYS A 148 12.97 -4.10 -10.20
C LYS A 148 11.47 -4.34 -10.00
N LEU A 149 10.74 -3.35 -9.46
CA LEU A 149 9.31 -3.45 -9.24
C LEU A 149 8.54 -3.60 -10.57
N PHE A 150 8.93 -2.84 -11.60
CA PHE A 150 8.37 -2.99 -12.95
C PHE A 150 8.69 -4.35 -13.54
N ALA A 151 9.96 -4.77 -13.51
CA ALA A 151 10.40 -6.06 -14.05
C ALA A 151 9.69 -7.25 -13.38
N ASN A 152 9.42 -7.15 -12.07
CA ASN A 152 8.74 -8.18 -11.31
C ASN A 152 7.21 -8.17 -11.47
N GLY A 153 6.62 -7.17 -12.14
CA GLY A 153 5.18 -6.99 -12.24
C GLY A 153 4.53 -6.61 -10.88
N GLN A 154 5.25 -5.85 -10.06
CA GLN A 154 4.78 -5.37 -8.75
C GLN A 154 4.14 -3.98 -8.82
N VAL A 155 4.25 -3.29 -9.96
CA VAL A 155 3.55 -2.03 -10.22
C VAL A 155 2.22 -2.36 -10.87
N ALA A 156 1.14 -2.23 -10.11
CA ALA A 156 -0.20 -2.58 -10.55
C ALA A 156 -0.77 -1.59 -11.57
N THR A 157 -0.67 -0.31 -11.25
CA THR A 157 -1.21 0.79 -12.07
C THR A 157 -0.25 1.97 -12.10
N GLN A 158 -0.35 2.79 -13.12
CA GLN A 158 0.35 4.07 -13.25
C GLN A 158 -0.64 5.20 -13.54
N TYR A 159 -0.32 6.41 -13.06
CA TYR A 159 -1.01 7.62 -13.48
C TYR A 159 -0.76 7.87 -14.97
N VAL A 160 -1.83 8.20 -15.68
CA VAL A 160 -1.80 8.51 -17.11
C VAL A 160 -2.59 9.78 -17.40
N ASN A 161 -2.24 10.42 -18.53
CA ASN A 161 -3.03 11.50 -19.08
C ASN A 161 -4.32 10.98 -19.77
N GLU A 162 -5.09 11.86 -20.33
CA GLU A 162 -6.34 11.54 -21.04
C GLU A 162 -6.12 10.60 -22.25
N ALA A 163 -4.93 10.66 -22.86
CA ALA A 163 -4.54 9.76 -23.95
C ALA A 163 -4.08 8.36 -23.47
N GLY A 164 -4.04 8.13 -22.16
CA GLY A 164 -3.59 6.86 -21.58
C GLY A 164 -2.06 6.70 -21.56
N GLU A 165 -1.32 7.80 -21.63
CA GLU A 165 0.14 7.82 -21.60
C GLU A 165 0.64 8.13 -20.17
N PRO A 166 1.63 7.39 -19.64
CA PRO A 166 2.24 7.70 -18.34
C PRO A 166 2.79 9.13 -18.31
N THR A 167 2.57 9.84 -17.21
CA THR A 167 2.97 11.24 -17.11
C THR A 167 3.36 11.63 -15.69
N MET A 168 4.25 12.62 -15.59
CA MET A 168 4.61 13.29 -14.33
C MET A 168 3.98 14.68 -14.23
N ASP A 169 3.13 15.08 -15.18
CA ASP A 169 2.41 16.34 -15.14
C ASP A 169 1.43 16.34 -13.97
N GLU A 170 1.50 17.36 -13.11
CA GLU A 170 0.68 17.51 -11.90
C GLU A 170 -0.83 17.58 -12.18
N GLU A 171 -1.21 17.92 -13.40
CA GLU A 171 -2.63 17.87 -13.81
C GLU A 171 -3.16 16.43 -13.74
N TRP A 172 -2.36 15.45 -14.10
CA TRP A 172 -2.74 14.03 -14.20
C TRP A 172 -2.13 13.17 -13.10
N ASN A 173 -0.86 13.41 -12.76
CA ASN A 173 -0.13 12.73 -11.68
C ASN A 173 -0.14 13.60 -10.42
N VAL A 174 -1.20 13.44 -9.66
CA VAL A 174 -1.56 14.35 -8.55
C VAL A 174 -0.66 14.28 -7.32
N ASN A 175 0.25 13.33 -7.23
CA ASN A 175 1.12 13.18 -6.06
C ASN A 175 2.61 13.08 -6.39
N GLY A 176 2.99 12.94 -7.65
CA GLY A 176 4.37 12.81 -8.08
C GLY A 176 4.97 11.41 -7.93
N SER A 177 4.13 10.35 -7.87
CA SER A 177 4.59 8.96 -7.95
C SER A 177 5.05 8.60 -9.38
N TYR A 178 5.98 7.66 -9.48
CA TYR A 178 6.47 7.15 -10.78
C TYR A 178 5.54 6.09 -11.37
#